data_a7ba8e83cef80abef35c01f78c8ea9dc
#
_entry.id   a7ba8e83cef80abef35c01f78c8ea9dc
#
_cell.length_a   1.000
_cell.length_b   1.000
_cell.length_c   1.000
_cell.angle_alpha   90.00
_cell.angle_beta   90.00
_cell.angle_gamma   90.00
#
_symmetry.space_group_name_H-M   'P 1'
#
loop_
_entity.id
_entity.type
_entity.pdbx_description
1 polymer ?
#
loop_
_entity_poly.entity_id
_entity_poly.type
_entity_poly.pdbx_seq_one_letter_code
_entity_poly.pdbx_strand_id
1 'polypeptide(L)'
;ELLTPAGDMDCARAAVANGADAIYFGLDRFNARLRANNFTLDSLPELMRFLHAHGVRGYVTMNTLLFTSELADALTYLGHLNAAGVDGVIVQDIGLARCLTEWGRQDPAMKLELHASTQMTLSSPDGLEFAAGFLDLKQAVLARELSLEEIGQCIRHTDIPLEVFVHGALCVAYSGQCLTSESLGQRSANRGECAQACRLPYTLVVDGKAVPLGERRYLLSPQDLCALDRIPDLVRMGVKSYKIEGRLKSPEYVAAVTAAYRKALDAACAGIPVDELVTARDRYALQMVFSRGFSTGWLDGTDHPRLTHGRHGKKRGAYAGAIVDSGQGWLDIRPEGNVPLAPGDGFVIDAGEDRNEEQGGRIWKVQRNRLFFHGKASGIDWSKVRPGQKLWKTDDPALNAELKKMREHLPEAVLPLHLACTGSAGEPLTVSCPEYGCSVQSAQPLQTAEKRPLTPEVLEQQLGRLGGTGFRLASCECCLPEGLMLPLSILNQTRRALVEQIQTARQEKETVSYT
;
A
#
# COMPACT_ATOMS: atom_id res chain seq x y z
N GLU A 1 -1.21 6.43 8.79
CA GLU A 1 -0.78 6.31 7.39
C GLU A 1 -1.25 4.99 6.80
N LEU A 2 -1.90 5.01 5.64
CA LEU A 2 -2.21 3.81 4.86
C LEU A 2 -1.14 3.62 3.78
N LEU A 3 -0.28 2.62 3.96
CA LEU A 3 0.84 2.34 3.07
C LEU A 3 0.51 1.20 2.11
N THR A 4 0.43 1.51 0.82
CA THR A 4 0.02 0.59 -0.23
C THR A 4 1.16 0.19 -1.18
N PRO A 5 1.13 -1.03 -1.74
CA PRO A 5 2.13 -1.47 -2.68
C PRO A 5 1.87 -0.90 -4.09
N ALA A 6 2.95 -0.62 -4.83
CA ALA A 6 2.89 -0.43 -6.27
C ALA A 6 3.97 -1.26 -6.98
N GLY A 7 3.58 -2.03 -7.99
CA GLY A 7 4.50 -2.73 -8.88
C GLY A 7 4.78 -1.96 -10.16
N ASP A 8 3.86 -1.07 -10.55
CA ASP A 8 3.90 -0.26 -11.75
C ASP A 8 3.08 1.03 -11.57
N MET A 9 3.06 1.88 -12.60
CA MET A 9 2.33 3.15 -12.58
C MET A 9 0.81 2.99 -12.48
N ASP A 10 0.23 1.93 -13.03
CA ASP A 10 -1.20 1.64 -12.91
C ASP A 10 -1.57 1.29 -11.46
N CYS A 11 -0.71 0.55 -10.76
CA CYS A 11 -0.84 0.28 -9.33
C CYS A 11 -0.72 1.56 -8.49
N ALA A 12 0.24 2.45 -8.82
CA ALA A 12 0.39 3.73 -8.14
C ALA A 12 -0.85 4.62 -8.31
N ARG A 13 -1.40 4.72 -9.52
CA ARG A 13 -2.67 5.41 -9.79
C ARG A 13 -3.82 4.81 -9.00
N ALA A 14 -3.94 3.48 -8.98
CA ALA A 14 -4.97 2.78 -8.22
C ALA A 14 -4.88 3.06 -6.72
N ALA A 15 -3.67 3.10 -6.15
CA ALA A 15 -3.43 3.42 -4.75
C ALA A 15 -3.87 4.86 -4.41
N VAL A 16 -3.40 5.83 -5.19
CA VAL A 16 -3.74 7.25 -5.02
C VAL A 16 -5.24 7.49 -5.16
N ALA A 17 -5.88 6.94 -6.19
CA ALA A 17 -7.32 7.09 -6.43
C ALA A 17 -8.19 6.55 -5.30
N ASN A 18 -7.67 5.62 -4.50
CA ASN A 18 -8.42 4.95 -3.42
C ASN A 18 -7.95 5.32 -2.01
N GLY A 19 -7.18 6.41 -1.86
CA GLY A 19 -6.91 7.04 -0.58
C GLY A 19 -5.68 6.49 0.16
N ALA A 20 -4.65 6.05 -0.57
CA ALA A 20 -3.35 5.79 0.03
C ALA A 20 -2.70 7.09 0.53
N ASP A 21 -2.11 7.08 1.72
CA ASP A 21 -1.30 8.19 2.24
C ASP A 21 0.15 8.07 1.76
N ALA A 22 0.61 6.84 1.52
CA ALA A 22 1.92 6.55 0.99
C ALA A 22 1.91 5.29 0.11
N ILE A 23 2.85 5.19 -0.82
CA ILE A 23 3.11 3.96 -1.56
C ILE A 23 4.53 3.46 -1.33
N TYR A 24 4.71 2.13 -1.34
CA TYR A 24 6.03 1.53 -1.37
C TYR A 24 6.22 0.70 -2.63
N PHE A 25 7.38 0.80 -3.22
CA PHE A 25 7.71 0.16 -4.47
C PHE A 25 9.17 -0.29 -4.51
N GLY A 26 9.52 -1.12 -5.49
CA GLY A 26 10.89 -1.55 -5.74
C GLY A 26 11.40 -0.95 -7.04
N LEU A 27 12.70 -0.87 -7.13
CA LEU A 27 13.41 -0.62 -8.37
C LEU A 27 14.10 -1.91 -8.83
N ASP A 28 14.89 -1.86 -9.87
CA ASP A 28 15.57 -3.00 -10.48
C ASP A 28 16.65 -3.66 -9.60
N ARG A 29 17.13 -2.95 -8.55
CA ARG A 29 18.22 -3.43 -7.66
C ARG A 29 17.81 -3.38 -6.18
N PHE A 30 18.47 -4.19 -5.36
CA PHE A 30 18.45 -4.21 -3.89
C PHE A 30 17.07 -4.43 -3.23
N ASN A 31 16.10 -5.02 -3.92
CA ASN A 31 14.78 -5.24 -3.36
C ASN A 31 14.37 -6.73 -3.31
N ALA A 32 13.53 -7.08 -2.32
CA ALA A 32 13.09 -8.46 -2.07
C ALA A 32 12.05 -8.99 -3.08
N ARG A 33 11.73 -8.26 -4.15
CA ARG A 33 10.77 -8.65 -5.20
C ARG A 33 11.33 -8.33 -6.59
N LEU A 34 12.52 -8.82 -6.90
CA LEU A 34 13.19 -8.64 -8.20
C LEU A 34 12.34 -9.10 -9.40
N ARG A 35 11.39 -10.02 -9.19
CA ARG A 35 10.48 -10.52 -10.23
C ARG A 35 9.25 -9.65 -10.48
N ALA A 36 9.03 -8.58 -9.73
CA ALA A 36 8.01 -7.58 -10.04
C ALA A 36 8.42 -6.76 -11.27
N ASN A 37 7.46 -6.08 -11.91
CA ASN A 37 7.78 -5.17 -13.02
C ASN A 37 8.75 -4.06 -12.58
N ASN A 38 8.67 -3.62 -11.34
CA ASN A 38 9.50 -2.59 -10.71
C ASN A 38 9.63 -1.31 -11.54
N PHE A 39 9.87 -0.20 -10.87
CA PHE A 39 10.22 1.06 -11.51
C PHE A 39 11.74 1.09 -11.82
N THR A 40 12.17 2.05 -12.62
CA THR A 40 13.58 2.32 -12.92
C THR A 40 13.99 3.67 -12.37
N LEU A 41 15.29 3.92 -12.23
CA LEU A 41 15.78 5.23 -11.83
C LEU A 41 15.32 6.34 -12.80
N ASP A 42 15.20 6.05 -14.10
CA ASP A 42 14.75 7.02 -15.11
C ASP A 42 13.25 7.38 -14.94
N SER A 43 12.41 6.42 -14.55
CA SER A 43 10.98 6.66 -14.33
C SER A 43 10.65 7.26 -12.96
N LEU A 44 11.62 7.24 -12.03
CA LEU A 44 11.41 7.63 -10.63
C LEU A 44 11.03 9.10 -10.45
N PRO A 45 11.65 10.10 -11.14
CA PRO A 45 11.26 11.51 -10.98
C PRO A 45 9.81 11.78 -11.43
N GLU A 46 9.32 11.08 -12.45
CA GLU A 46 7.92 11.20 -12.89
C GLU A 46 6.97 10.63 -11.84
N LEU A 47 7.28 9.44 -11.30
CA LEU A 47 6.49 8.82 -10.25
C LEU A 47 6.42 9.73 -9.00
N MET A 48 7.56 10.25 -8.53
CA MET A 48 7.59 11.09 -7.33
C MET A 48 6.81 12.39 -7.53
N ARG A 49 6.94 13.04 -8.68
CA ARG A 49 6.11 14.22 -9.03
C ARG A 49 4.61 13.89 -9.01
N PHE A 50 4.23 12.76 -9.59
CA PHE A 50 2.84 12.30 -9.56
C PHE A 50 2.34 12.10 -8.13
N LEU A 51 3.09 11.41 -7.27
CA LEU A 51 2.70 11.16 -5.89
C LEU A 51 2.58 12.45 -5.09
N HIS A 52 3.59 13.30 -5.13
CA HIS A 52 3.63 14.56 -4.38
C HIS A 52 2.52 15.52 -4.84
N ALA A 53 2.18 15.52 -6.13
CA ALA A 53 1.05 16.30 -6.64
C ALA A 53 -0.29 15.91 -6.00
N HIS A 54 -0.42 14.66 -5.55
CA HIS A 54 -1.62 14.16 -4.87
C HIS A 54 -1.45 14.07 -3.34
N GLY A 55 -0.34 14.59 -2.78
CA GLY A 55 -0.06 14.57 -1.34
C GLY A 55 0.29 13.18 -0.80
N VAL A 56 0.70 12.27 -1.67
CA VAL A 56 1.08 10.89 -1.33
C VAL A 56 2.60 10.77 -1.26
N ARG A 57 3.12 10.06 -0.25
CA ARG A 57 4.55 9.82 -0.06
C ARG A 57 5.00 8.58 -0.82
N GLY A 58 6.28 8.54 -1.21
CA GLY A 58 6.87 7.43 -1.94
C GLY A 58 8.06 6.83 -1.21
N TYR A 59 8.00 5.50 -0.90
CA TYR A 59 9.05 4.78 -0.22
C TYR A 59 9.66 3.69 -1.10
N VAL A 60 10.97 3.72 -1.27
CA VAL A 60 11.70 2.71 -2.04
C VAL A 60 12.13 1.57 -1.12
N THR A 61 11.93 0.33 -1.57
CA THR A 61 12.44 -0.84 -0.85
C THR A 61 13.87 -1.15 -1.28
N MET A 62 14.81 -1.09 -0.32
CA MET A 62 16.18 -1.61 -0.39
C MET A 62 16.34 -2.70 0.68
N ASN A 63 15.43 -3.67 0.66
CA ASN A 63 15.20 -4.61 1.75
C ASN A 63 15.77 -6.01 1.46
N THR A 64 17.00 -6.05 0.98
CA THR A 64 17.81 -7.26 0.85
C THR A 64 19.10 -7.11 1.66
N LEU A 65 19.70 -8.22 2.05
CA LEU A 65 21.07 -8.23 2.59
C LEU A 65 22.06 -7.89 1.47
N LEU A 66 23.13 -7.19 1.81
CA LEU A 66 24.17 -6.79 0.87
C LEU A 66 25.47 -7.55 1.14
N PHE A 67 26.21 -7.87 0.10
CA PHE A 67 27.62 -8.22 0.22
C PHE A 67 28.44 -6.94 0.39
N THR A 68 29.58 -7.02 1.07
CA THR A 68 30.47 -5.86 1.28
C THR A 68 30.86 -5.18 -0.03
N SER A 69 31.04 -5.94 -1.11
CA SER A 69 31.34 -5.43 -2.45
C SER A 69 30.21 -4.60 -3.10
N GLU A 70 28.97 -4.76 -2.63
CA GLU A 70 27.79 -4.06 -3.16
C GLU A 70 27.51 -2.74 -2.42
N LEU A 71 28.15 -2.51 -1.26
CA LEU A 71 27.83 -1.39 -0.38
C LEU A 71 28.10 -0.03 -1.04
N ALA A 72 29.21 0.13 -1.77
CA ALA A 72 29.53 1.37 -2.47
C ALA A 72 28.46 1.71 -3.55
N ASP A 73 28.02 0.70 -4.31
CA ASP A 73 26.95 0.84 -5.30
C ASP A 73 25.63 1.22 -4.63
N ALA A 74 25.30 0.58 -3.49
CA ALA A 74 24.08 0.86 -2.75
C ALA A 74 24.06 2.29 -2.19
N LEU A 75 25.20 2.83 -1.74
CA LEU A 75 25.33 4.22 -1.30
C LEU A 75 25.14 5.20 -2.47
N THR A 76 25.75 4.93 -3.63
CA THR A 76 25.53 5.73 -4.84
C THR A 76 24.04 5.72 -5.23
N TYR A 77 23.39 4.56 -5.09
CA TYR A 77 21.97 4.40 -5.37
C TYR A 77 21.09 5.24 -4.44
N LEU A 78 21.40 5.28 -3.11
CA LEU A 78 20.73 6.19 -2.17
C LEU A 78 20.85 7.66 -2.57
N GLY A 79 22.01 8.08 -3.08
CA GLY A 79 22.20 9.43 -3.62
C GLY A 79 21.23 9.74 -4.78
N HIS A 80 21.04 8.80 -5.72
CA HIS A 80 20.08 8.96 -6.81
C HIS A 80 18.64 9.02 -6.32
N LEU A 81 18.26 8.20 -5.31
CA LEU A 81 16.93 8.23 -4.70
C LEU A 81 16.66 9.59 -4.03
N ASN A 82 17.63 10.11 -3.28
CA ASN A 82 17.53 11.43 -2.66
C ASN A 82 17.36 12.54 -3.70
N ALA A 83 18.15 12.51 -4.77
CA ALA A 83 18.07 13.48 -5.86
C ALA A 83 16.74 13.42 -6.63
N ALA A 84 16.10 12.24 -6.72
CA ALA A 84 14.79 12.06 -7.33
C ALA A 84 13.61 12.45 -6.43
N GLY A 85 13.86 12.87 -5.19
CA GLY A 85 12.85 13.32 -4.24
C GLY A 85 12.07 12.17 -3.57
N VAL A 86 12.67 10.98 -3.44
CA VAL A 86 12.09 9.88 -2.66
C VAL A 86 11.99 10.28 -1.19
N ASP A 87 10.86 10.00 -0.52
CA ASP A 87 10.64 10.41 0.87
C ASP A 87 11.37 9.52 1.87
N GLY A 88 11.45 8.21 1.59
CA GLY A 88 12.14 7.29 2.50
C GLY A 88 12.53 5.96 1.85
N VAL A 89 13.41 5.23 2.52
CA VAL A 89 13.87 3.91 2.10
C VAL A 89 13.62 2.86 3.18
N ILE A 90 13.08 1.70 2.75
CA ILE A 90 12.79 0.57 3.62
C ILE A 90 13.97 -0.41 3.51
N VAL A 91 14.80 -0.49 4.55
CA VAL A 91 16.10 -1.18 4.53
C VAL A 91 16.09 -2.41 5.44
N GLN A 92 16.70 -3.51 4.98
CA GLN A 92 16.99 -4.71 5.79
C GLN A 92 18.41 -4.71 6.32
N ASP A 93 19.38 -4.36 5.48
CA ASP A 93 20.80 -4.47 5.81
C ASP A 93 21.22 -3.41 6.84
N ILE A 94 21.74 -3.87 7.98
CA ILE A 94 22.14 -3.00 9.09
C ILE A 94 23.32 -2.11 8.71
N GLY A 95 24.24 -2.62 7.88
CA GLY A 95 25.40 -1.85 7.41
C GLY A 95 24.95 -0.67 6.55
N LEU A 96 24.07 -0.91 5.58
CA LEU A 96 23.49 0.16 4.75
C LEU A 96 22.70 1.17 5.59
N ALA A 97 21.87 0.68 6.53
CA ALA A 97 21.09 1.53 7.44
C ALA A 97 21.99 2.43 8.29
N ARG A 98 23.11 1.89 8.79
CA ARG A 98 24.10 2.65 9.54
C ARG A 98 24.77 3.74 8.66
N CYS A 99 25.17 3.38 7.44
CA CYS A 99 25.77 4.34 6.50
C CYS A 99 24.81 5.49 6.18
N LEU A 100 23.52 5.20 5.94
CA LEU A 100 22.50 6.25 5.69
C LEU A 100 22.32 7.14 6.92
N THR A 101 22.28 6.57 8.12
CA THR A 101 22.21 7.32 9.39
C THR A 101 23.39 8.29 9.53
N GLU A 102 24.61 7.82 9.29
CA GLU A 102 25.82 8.68 9.37
C GLU A 102 25.82 9.75 8.26
N TRP A 103 25.38 9.40 7.05
CA TRP A 103 25.28 10.36 5.95
C TRP A 103 24.30 11.49 6.29
N GLY A 104 23.10 11.17 6.77
CA GLY A 104 22.10 12.16 7.17
C GLY A 104 22.56 13.10 8.31
N ARG A 105 23.45 12.60 9.21
CA ARG A 105 24.06 13.44 10.26
C ARG A 105 25.13 14.40 9.73
N GLN A 106 25.84 14.00 8.68
CA GLN A 106 26.95 14.79 8.11
C GLN A 106 26.49 15.76 7.02
N ASP A 107 25.44 15.40 6.28
CA ASP A 107 24.96 16.16 5.14
C ASP A 107 23.46 16.48 5.26
N PRO A 108 23.09 17.73 5.61
CA PRO A 108 21.69 18.15 5.68
C PRO A 108 20.92 18.06 4.35
N ALA A 109 21.60 17.89 3.20
CA ALA A 109 20.96 17.67 1.91
C ALA A 109 20.43 16.25 1.75
N MET A 110 20.89 15.28 2.56
CA MET A 110 20.33 13.93 2.63
C MET A 110 19.00 13.98 3.37
N LYS A 111 17.90 13.84 2.62
CA LYS A 111 16.52 13.94 3.12
C LYS A 111 15.79 12.60 3.24
N LEU A 112 16.40 11.51 2.75
CA LEU A 112 15.80 10.18 2.81
C LEU A 112 15.54 9.73 4.25
N GLU A 113 14.30 9.43 4.58
CA GLU A 113 13.96 8.80 5.84
C GLU A 113 14.38 7.32 5.84
N LEU A 114 14.97 6.87 6.95
CA LEU A 114 15.30 5.45 7.16
C LEU A 114 14.14 4.72 7.83
N HIS A 115 13.55 3.75 7.13
CA HIS A 115 12.53 2.86 7.67
C HIS A 115 13.11 1.45 7.83
N ALA A 116 13.00 0.87 9.02
CA ALA A 116 13.40 -0.51 9.23
C ALA A 116 12.42 -1.46 8.52
N SER A 117 12.94 -2.36 7.68
CA SER A 117 12.13 -3.40 7.03
C SER A 117 11.64 -4.43 8.05
N THR A 118 10.48 -5.06 7.80
CA THR A 118 10.06 -6.26 8.53
C THR A 118 11.13 -7.36 8.51
N GLN A 119 11.98 -7.37 7.48
CA GLN A 119 13.08 -8.33 7.34
C GLN A 119 14.27 -8.06 8.28
N MET A 120 14.30 -6.92 8.99
CA MET A 120 15.21 -6.71 10.14
C MET A 120 14.81 -7.53 11.38
N THR A 121 13.63 -8.15 11.37
CA THR A 121 13.12 -8.98 12.46
C THR A 121 12.96 -8.21 13.78
N LEU A 122 12.44 -6.97 13.69
CA LEU A 122 12.12 -6.20 14.90
C LEU A 122 10.81 -6.73 15.49
N SER A 123 10.94 -7.55 16.53
CA SER A 123 9.83 -8.33 17.11
C SER A 123 9.69 -8.16 18.62
N SER A 124 10.48 -7.29 19.24
CA SER A 124 10.42 -7.04 20.67
C SER A 124 10.83 -5.61 21.02
N PRO A 125 10.43 -5.11 22.20
CA PRO A 125 10.92 -3.83 22.72
C PRO A 125 12.45 -3.71 22.73
N ASP A 126 13.14 -4.73 23.21
CA ASP A 126 14.60 -4.75 23.30
C ASP A 126 15.27 -4.66 21.92
N GLY A 127 14.68 -5.33 20.90
CA GLY A 127 15.15 -5.25 19.51
C GLY A 127 14.98 -3.85 18.92
N LEU A 128 13.87 -3.17 19.23
CA LEU A 128 13.63 -1.78 18.81
C LEU A 128 14.58 -0.82 19.52
N GLU A 129 14.78 -0.95 20.83
CA GLU A 129 15.72 -0.15 21.61
C GLU A 129 17.16 -0.33 21.11
N PHE A 130 17.59 -1.57 20.86
CA PHE A 130 18.90 -1.86 20.29
C PHE A 130 19.08 -1.17 18.95
N ALA A 131 18.11 -1.27 18.02
CA ALA A 131 18.18 -0.63 16.71
C ALA A 131 18.23 0.89 16.83
N ALA A 132 17.39 1.50 17.69
CA ALA A 132 17.36 2.94 17.96
C ALA A 132 18.68 3.47 18.53
N GLY A 133 19.43 2.64 19.23
CA GLY A 133 20.71 3.02 19.84
C GLY A 133 21.78 3.45 18.83
N PHE A 134 21.68 3.03 17.56
CA PHE A 134 22.67 3.35 16.54
C PHE A 134 22.11 3.71 15.15
N LEU A 135 20.80 3.57 14.93
CA LEU A 135 20.11 3.96 13.69
C LEU A 135 19.16 5.13 13.95
N ASP A 136 19.08 6.07 13.00
CA ASP A 136 18.08 7.14 13.03
C ASP A 136 16.80 6.69 12.30
N LEU A 137 16.06 5.78 12.96
CA LEU A 137 14.84 5.21 12.40
C LEU A 137 13.68 6.21 12.48
N LYS A 138 13.10 6.56 11.34
CA LYS A 138 11.88 7.37 11.26
C LYS A 138 10.62 6.51 11.33
N GLN A 139 10.73 5.23 11.00
CA GLN A 139 9.66 4.24 11.09
C GLN A 139 10.24 2.83 11.20
N ALA A 140 9.54 1.93 11.92
CA ALA A 140 9.92 0.54 12.01
C ALA A 140 8.73 -0.38 11.65
N VAL A 141 8.94 -1.27 10.65
CA VAL A 141 7.97 -2.30 10.28
C VAL A 141 8.16 -3.48 11.21
N LEU A 142 7.19 -3.74 12.06
CA LEU A 142 7.22 -4.89 12.96
C LEU A 142 7.19 -6.22 12.19
N ALA A 143 7.74 -7.25 12.80
CA ALA A 143 7.62 -8.62 12.33
C ALA A 143 6.14 -9.04 12.26
N ARG A 144 5.78 -9.88 11.26
CA ARG A 144 4.38 -10.24 10.99
C ARG A 144 3.80 -11.27 11.94
N GLU A 145 4.65 -11.93 12.69
CA GLU A 145 4.34 -12.98 13.66
C GLU A 145 3.91 -12.46 15.04
N LEU A 146 3.81 -11.15 15.22
CA LEU A 146 3.39 -10.54 16.49
C LEU A 146 1.88 -10.53 16.66
N SER A 147 1.44 -10.81 17.89
CA SER A 147 0.07 -10.60 18.36
C SER A 147 -0.20 -9.13 18.70
N LEU A 148 -1.49 -8.77 18.84
CA LEU A 148 -1.89 -7.44 19.30
C LEU A 148 -1.26 -7.09 20.65
N GLU A 149 -1.13 -8.07 21.56
CA GLU A 149 -0.51 -7.86 22.86
C GLU A 149 0.97 -7.47 22.71
N GLU A 150 1.75 -8.23 21.92
CA GLU A 150 3.17 -7.98 21.66
C GLU A 150 3.39 -6.67 20.90
N ILE A 151 2.52 -6.34 19.92
CA ILE A 151 2.53 -5.03 19.25
C ILE A 151 2.31 -3.91 20.28
N GLY A 152 1.36 -4.08 21.20
CA GLY A 152 1.11 -3.13 22.27
C GLY A 152 2.31 -2.99 23.23
N GLN A 153 3.04 -4.06 23.50
CA GLN A 153 4.29 -4.00 24.28
C GLN A 153 5.33 -3.15 23.54
N CYS A 154 5.54 -3.40 22.25
CA CYS A 154 6.46 -2.60 21.43
C CYS A 154 6.10 -1.11 21.45
N ILE A 155 4.81 -0.75 21.22
CA ILE A 155 4.37 0.64 21.19
C ILE A 155 4.65 1.37 22.52
N ARG A 156 4.49 0.70 23.66
CA ARG A 156 4.71 1.32 24.98
C ARG A 156 6.19 1.57 25.31
N HIS A 157 7.12 0.93 24.59
CA HIS A 157 8.54 0.97 24.91
C HIS A 157 9.40 1.68 23.87
N THR A 158 8.80 2.33 22.86
CA THR A 158 9.54 3.08 21.86
C THR A 158 8.79 4.31 21.39
N ASP A 159 9.53 5.36 21.08
CA ASP A 159 9.02 6.56 20.41
C ASP A 159 9.06 6.44 18.88
N ILE A 160 9.68 5.38 18.34
CA ILE A 160 9.73 5.13 16.90
C ILE A 160 8.31 4.85 16.40
N PRO A 161 7.82 5.54 15.34
CA PRO A 161 6.56 5.22 14.70
C PRO A 161 6.56 3.78 14.19
N LEU A 162 5.58 2.97 14.65
CA LEU A 162 5.50 1.56 14.29
C LEU A 162 4.52 1.33 13.13
N GLU A 163 4.93 0.47 12.20
CA GLU A 163 4.18 0.01 11.05
C GLU A 163 3.83 -1.48 11.17
N VAL A 164 2.59 -1.84 10.86
CA VAL A 164 2.08 -3.21 10.95
C VAL A 164 1.47 -3.62 9.62
N PHE A 165 1.77 -4.84 9.15
CA PHE A 165 1.03 -5.41 8.02
C PHE A 165 -0.40 -5.74 8.41
N VAL A 166 -1.35 -5.32 7.56
CA VAL A 166 -2.79 -5.50 7.82
C VAL A 166 -3.50 -6.35 6.76
N HIS A 167 -2.91 -6.52 5.57
CA HIS A 167 -3.52 -7.32 4.50
C HIS A 167 -2.48 -8.00 3.62
N GLY A 168 -2.87 -9.18 3.09
CA GLY A 168 -2.17 -9.87 2.02
C GLY A 168 -1.35 -11.08 2.49
N ALA A 169 -0.38 -11.48 1.69
CA ALA A 169 0.32 -12.74 1.89
C ALA A 169 1.13 -12.79 3.20
N LEU A 170 0.90 -13.84 3.99
CA LEU A 170 1.73 -14.19 5.14
C LEU A 170 2.92 -15.09 4.72
N CYS A 171 3.99 -15.04 5.50
CA CYS A 171 5.12 -15.94 5.41
C CYS A 171 5.04 -16.97 6.53
N VAL A 172 5.37 -18.24 6.26
CA VAL A 172 5.41 -19.30 7.30
C VAL A 172 6.66 -19.20 8.19
N ALA A 173 7.73 -18.62 7.66
CA ALA A 173 8.96 -18.37 8.39
C ALA A 173 8.88 -17.06 9.18
N TYR A 174 9.70 -16.95 10.22
CA TYR A 174 9.96 -15.67 10.87
C TYR A 174 10.41 -14.63 9.83
N SER A 175 9.96 -13.39 10.01
CA SER A 175 10.29 -12.28 9.11
C SER A 175 11.80 -12.12 8.97
N GLY A 176 12.33 -12.15 7.72
CA GLY A 176 13.78 -12.05 7.47
C GLY A 176 14.61 -13.31 7.75
N GLN A 177 14.03 -14.41 8.24
CA GLN A 177 14.74 -15.61 8.69
C GLN A 177 14.47 -16.86 7.82
N CYS A 178 14.01 -16.66 6.56
CA CYS A 178 13.68 -17.79 5.69
C CYS A 178 14.89 -18.30 4.93
N LEU A 179 15.33 -19.53 5.22
CA LEU A 179 16.40 -20.25 4.52
C LEU A 179 15.86 -21.34 3.56
N THR A 180 14.53 -21.53 3.49
CA THR A 180 13.92 -22.63 2.72
C THR A 180 14.22 -22.56 1.23
N SER A 181 14.18 -21.36 0.63
CA SER A 181 14.48 -21.19 -0.80
C SER A 181 15.93 -21.48 -1.15
N GLU A 182 16.85 -21.15 -0.25
CA GLU A 182 18.27 -21.42 -0.40
C GLU A 182 18.57 -22.92 -0.25
N SER A 183 18.01 -23.55 0.79
CA SER A 183 18.16 -24.98 1.04
C SER A 183 17.63 -25.85 -0.09
N LEU A 184 16.49 -25.51 -0.70
CA LEU A 184 15.84 -26.30 -1.74
C LEU A 184 16.28 -25.94 -3.17
N GLY A 185 16.82 -24.75 -3.41
CA GLY A 185 17.06 -24.26 -4.76
C GLY A 185 18.21 -23.29 -4.91
N GLN A 186 19.09 -23.17 -3.92
CA GLN A 186 20.25 -22.28 -3.91
C GLN A 186 19.92 -20.80 -4.23
N ARG A 187 18.72 -20.36 -3.84
CA ARG A 187 18.22 -18.99 -4.06
C ARG A 187 17.85 -18.38 -2.72
N SER A 188 18.46 -17.27 -2.36
CA SER A 188 18.22 -16.63 -1.06
C SER A 188 16.94 -15.77 -1.08
N ALA A 189 15.97 -16.11 -0.24
CA ALA A 189 14.78 -15.29 -0.03
C ALA A 189 15.12 -13.89 0.54
N ASN A 190 16.22 -13.80 1.32
CA ASN A 190 16.72 -12.55 1.90
C ASN A 190 17.47 -11.67 0.89
N ARG A 191 17.66 -12.17 -0.34
CA ARG A 191 18.24 -11.44 -1.46
C ARG A 191 17.27 -11.29 -2.64
N GLY A 192 15.96 -11.41 -2.36
CA GLY A 192 14.91 -11.16 -3.35
C GLY A 192 14.47 -12.36 -4.19
N GLU A 193 15.04 -13.55 -3.97
CA GLU A 193 14.83 -14.73 -4.80
C GLU A 193 13.95 -15.81 -4.15
N CYS A 194 12.94 -15.41 -3.39
CA CYS A 194 12.00 -16.35 -2.75
C CYS A 194 11.34 -17.28 -3.78
N ALA A 195 11.55 -18.59 -3.63
CA ALA A 195 10.97 -19.62 -4.50
C ALA A 195 9.51 -19.96 -4.15
N GLN A 196 8.98 -19.43 -3.05
CA GLN A 196 7.65 -19.75 -2.52
C GLN A 196 7.47 -21.26 -2.24
N ALA A 197 8.50 -21.96 -1.80
CA ALA A 197 8.46 -23.39 -1.50
C ALA A 197 7.35 -23.75 -0.49
N CYS A 198 7.08 -22.88 0.50
CA CYS A 198 5.96 -23.05 1.44
C CYS A 198 4.57 -23.13 0.77
N ARG A 199 4.45 -22.77 -0.52
CA ARG A 199 3.19 -22.81 -1.30
C ARG A 199 3.03 -24.07 -2.16
N LEU A 200 3.99 -24.99 -2.05
CA LEU A 200 3.95 -26.28 -2.75
C LEU A 200 3.19 -27.33 -1.92
N PRO A 201 2.70 -28.41 -2.57
CA PRO A 201 2.12 -29.53 -1.85
C PRO A 201 3.23 -30.34 -1.15
N TYR A 202 2.93 -30.86 0.06
CA TYR A 202 3.82 -31.70 0.86
C TYR A 202 3.08 -32.94 1.33
N THR A 203 3.84 -34.02 1.57
CA THR A 203 3.38 -35.23 2.23
C THR A 203 3.92 -35.27 3.65
N LEU A 204 3.04 -35.43 4.63
CA LEU A 204 3.46 -35.66 6.01
C LEU A 204 3.95 -37.11 6.15
N VAL A 205 5.16 -37.27 6.68
CA VAL A 205 5.76 -38.58 6.99
C VAL A 205 6.04 -38.64 8.47
N VAL A 206 5.51 -39.67 9.15
CA VAL A 206 5.75 -39.95 10.58
C VAL A 206 6.32 -41.36 10.67
N ASP A 207 7.45 -41.51 11.33
CA ASP A 207 8.20 -42.78 11.48
C ASP A 207 8.39 -43.52 10.15
N GLY A 208 8.74 -42.79 9.09
CA GLY A 208 8.98 -43.31 7.75
C GLY A 208 7.71 -43.70 6.97
N LYS A 209 6.52 -43.46 7.52
CA LYS A 209 5.24 -43.78 6.86
C LYS A 209 4.49 -42.49 6.48
N ALA A 210 3.98 -42.46 5.24
CA ALA A 210 3.12 -41.37 4.79
C ALA A 210 1.78 -41.38 5.54
N VAL A 211 1.40 -40.20 6.07
CA VAL A 211 0.11 -40.02 6.74
C VAL A 211 -0.90 -39.49 5.72
N PRO A 212 -2.02 -40.20 5.46
CA PRO A 212 -3.05 -39.74 4.55
C PRO A 212 -3.81 -38.56 5.16
N LEU A 213 -3.76 -37.39 4.53
CA LEU A 213 -4.41 -36.16 4.98
C LEU A 213 -5.57 -35.73 4.07
N GLY A 214 -5.97 -36.60 3.11
CA GLY A 214 -7.02 -36.29 2.12
C GLY A 214 -6.66 -35.04 1.30
N GLU A 215 -7.59 -34.11 1.21
CA GLU A 215 -7.41 -32.86 0.46
C GLU A 215 -6.29 -31.93 0.99
N ARG A 216 -5.74 -32.21 2.18
CA ARG A 216 -4.78 -31.32 2.86
C ARG A 216 -3.35 -31.61 2.42
N ARG A 217 -2.91 -30.99 1.34
CA ARG A 217 -1.57 -31.15 0.76
C ARG A 217 -0.68 -29.92 0.92
N TYR A 218 -1.26 -28.74 1.19
CA TYR A 218 -0.52 -27.46 1.28
C TYR A 218 -0.25 -27.11 2.74
N LEU A 219 0.47 -28.00 3.42
CA LEU A 219 0.64 -28.01 4.88
C LEU A 219 1.36 -26.77 5.43
N LEU A 220 2.21 -26.12 4.61
CA LEU A 220 3.01 -24.96 4.99
C LEU A 220 2.49 -23.67 4.36
N SER A 221 1.28 -23.68 3.72
CA SER A 221 0.77 -22.51 3.02
C SER A 221 -0.21 -21.70 3.90
N PRO A 222 0.24 -20.62 4.57
CA PRO A 222 -0.68 -19.81 5.37
C PRO A 222 -1.75 -19.19 4.47
N GLN A 223 -2.93 -18.97 5.06
CA GLN A 223 -3.95 -18.11 4.49
C GLN A 223 -3.43 -16.67 4.38
N ASP A 224 -4.13 -15.82 3.64
CA ASP A 224 -3.78 -14.40 3.57
C ASP A 224 -4.29 -13.66 4.81
N LEU A 225 -3.51 -12.68 5.26
CA LEU A 225 -3.90 -11.78 6.33
C LEU A 225 -5.07 -10.90 5.87
N CYS A 226 -6.08 -10.77 6.71
CA CYS A 226 -7.13 -9.77 6.59
C CYS A 226 -7.46 -9.24 7.99
N ALA A 227 -6.92 -8.08 8.31
CA ALA A 227 -7.05 -7.44 9.63
C ALA A 227 -8.13 -6.35 9.67
N LEU A 228 -9.11 -6.34 8.75
CA LEU A 228 -10.16 -5.30 8.73
C LEU A 228 -10.84 -5.13 10.09
N ASP A 229 -11.18 -6.24 10.74
CA ASP A 229 -11.88 -6.24 12.03
C ASP A 229 -10.93 -5.93 13.23
N ARG A 230 -9.63 -5.83 12.99
CA ARG A 230 -8.60 -5.46 13.98
C ARG A 230 -8.07 -4.04 13.81
N ILE A 231 -8.49 -3.34 12.76
CA ILE A 231 -8.11 -1.94 12.54
C ILE A 231 -8.47 -1.03 13.73
N PRO A 232 -9.67 -1.12 14.34
CA PRO A 232 -9.99 -0.30 15.51
C PRO A 232 -9.05 -0.55 16.70
N ASP A 233 -8.63 -1.79 16.92
CA ASP A 233 -7.70 -2.13 17.99
C ASP A 233 -6.32 -1.54 17.72
N LEU A 234 -5.79 -1.70 16.50
CA LEU A 234 -4.50 -1.16 16.08
C LEU A 234 -4.47 0.39 16.14
N VAL A 235 -5.57 1.06 15.74
CA VAL A 235 -5.71 2.53 15.84
C VAL A 235 -5.70 2.97 17.29
N ARG A 236 -6.48 2.31 18.15
CA ARG A 236 -6.57 2.62 19.58
C ARG A 236 -5.22 2.42 20.29
N MET A 237 -4.46 1.41 19.89
CA MET A 237 -3.12 1.15 20.43
C MET A 237 -2.10 2.19 20.01
N GLY A 238 -2.33 2.94 18.93
CA GLY A 238 -1.44 4.00 18.45
C GLY A 238 -0.48 3.59 17.33
N VAL A 239 -0.76 2.48 16.60
CA VAL A 239 -0.04 2.14 15.37
C VAL A 239 -0.10 3.32 14.40
N LYS A 240 1.04 3.65 13.79
CA LYS A 240 1.17 4.84 12.93
C LYS A 240 1.02 4.55 11.45
N SER A 241 1.42 3.36 10.99
CA SER A 241 1.34 2.98 9.58
C SER A 241 0.75 1.58 9.40
N TYR A 242 -0.18 1.44 8.45
CA TYR A 242 -0.95 0.24 8.14
C TYR A 242 -0.58 -0.22 6.74
N LYS A 243 0.19 -1.30 6.65
CA LYS A 243 0.81 -1.76 5.41
C LYS A 243 0.04 -2.87 4.74
N ILE A 244 -0.24 -2.69 3.45
CA ILE A 244 -0.81 -3.70 2.57
C ILE A 244 0.31 -4.44 1.84
N GLU A 245 0.37 -5.77 1.90
CA GLU A 245 1.28 -6.57 1.07
C GLU A 245 0.68 -6.79 -0.32
N GLY A 246 1.47 -6.62 -1.39
CA GLY A 246 0.92 -6.86 -2.71
C GLY A 246 1.68 -6.32 -3.92
N ARG A 247 3.01 -6.11 -3.90
CA ARG A 247 3.80 -5.59 -5.04
C ARG A 247 3.73 -6.41 -6.34
N LEU A 248 3.34 -7.69 -6.23
CA LEU A 248 3.13 -8.58 -7.39
C LEU A 248 1.64 -8.71 -7.75
N LYS A 249 0.79 -7.79 -7.31
CA LYS A 249 -0.66 -7.83 -7.53
C LYS A 249 -1.06 -6.83 -8.60
N SER A 250 -2.27 -7.07 -9.16
CA SER A 250 -2.83 -6.20 -10.20
C SER A 250 -3.34 -4.86 -9.62
N PRO A 251 -3.53 -3.85 -10.48
CA PRO A 251 -4.14 -2.58 -10.08
C PRO A 251 -5.53 -2.73 -9.46
N GLU A 252 -6.33 -3.72 -9.89
CA GLU A 252 -7.65 -4.00 -9.31
C GLU A 252 -7.52 -4.48 -7.85
N TYR A 253 -6.51 -5.28 -7.53
CA TYR A 253 -6.22 -5.66 -6.15
C TYR A 253 -5.85 -4.43 -5.32
N VAL A 254 -4.96 -3.60 -5.84
CA VAL A 254 -4.53 -2.37 -5.14
C VAL A 254 -5.73 -1.47 -4.88
N ALA A 255 -6.58 -1.23 -5.89
CA ALA A 255 -7.78 -0.40 -5.75
C ALA A 255 -8.74 -0.95 -4.67
N ALA A 256 -9.12 -2.22 -4.78
CA ALA A 256 -10.09 -2.83 -3.85
C ALA A 256 -9.58 -2.86 -2.41
N VAL A 257 -8.31 -3.25 -2.20
CA VAL A 257 -7.75 -3.38 -0.86
C VAL A 257 -7.53 -2.00 -0.25
N THR A 258 -6.97 -1.04 -0.99
CA THR A 258 -6.76 0.32 -0.49
C THR A 258 -8.08 0.97 -0.09
N ALA A 259 -9.12 0.90 -0.94
CA ALA A 259 -10.45 1.47 -0.64
C ALA A 259 -11.06 0.86 0.64
N ALA A 260 -10.98 -0.47 0.79
CA ALA A 260 -11.55 -1.14 1.97
C ALA A 260 -10.81 -0.73 3.27
N TYR A 261 -9.48 -0.67 3.24
CA TYR A 261 -8.70 -0.27 4.41
C TYR A 261 -8.77 1.23 4.69
N ARG A 262 -8.92 2.08 3.66
CA ARG A 262 -9.21 3.52 3.86
C ARG A 262 -10.51 3.70 4.63
N LYS A 263 -11.59 3.04 4.20
CA LYS A 263 -12.88 3.04 4.91
C LYS A 263 -12.76 2.53 6.35
N ALA A 264 -12.02 1.44 6.57
CA ALA A 264 -11.83 0.88 7.90
C ALA A 264 -11.07 1.83 8.84
N LEU A 265 -10.03 2.50 8.33
CA LEU A 265 -9.26 3.48 9.09
C LEU A 265 -10.09 4.73 9.38
N ASP A 266 -10.85 5.23 8.41
CA ASP A 266 -11.71 6.40 8.60
C ASP A 266 -12.80 6.11 9.65
N ALA A 267 -13.42 4.91 9.60
CA ALA A 267 -14.36 4.47 10.61
C ALA A 267 -13.72 4.43 12.01
N ALA A 268 -12.55 3.79 12.13
CA ALA A 268 -11.84 3.65 13.39
C ALA A 268 -11.42 5.02 13.97
N CYS A 269 -10.95 5.94 13.12
CA CYS A 269 -10.58 7.29 13.53
C CYS A 269 -11.81 8.13 13.93
N ALA A 270 -12.95 7.91 13.29
CA ALA A 270 -14.22 8.56 13.66
C ALA A 270 -14.91 7.91 14.87
N GLY A 271 -14.41 6.77 15.36
CA GLY A 271 -14.99 6.04 16.50
C GLY A 271 -16.31 5.33 16.15
N ILE A 272 -16.57 5.04 14.88
CA ILE A 272 -17.74 4.30 14.41
C ILE A 272 -17.39 2.85 14.06
N PRO A 273 -18.34 1.91 14.08
CA PRO A 273 -18.11 0.53 13.70
C PRO A 273 -17.60 0.40 12.25
N VAL A 274 -16.62 -0.46 12.02
CA VAL A 274 -16.02 -0.67 10.68
C VAL A 274 -17.09 -1.08 9.65
N ASP A 275 -18.07 -1.88 10.04
CA ASP A 275 -19.12 -2.38 9.14
C ASP A 275 -20.13 -1.29 8.69
N GLU A 276 -20.08 -0.09 9.27
CA GLU A 276 -20.85 1.05 8.76
C GLU A 276 -20.27 1.60 7.45
N LEU A 277 -18.95 1.51 7.26
CA LEU A 277 -18.26 1.98 6.04
C LEU A 277 -17.78 0.84 5.15
N VAL A 278 -17.32 -0.26 5.74
CA VAL A 278 -16.85 -1.46 5.01
C VAL A 278 -18.02 -2.42 4.79
N THR A 279 -18.54 -2.43 3.59
CA THR A 279 -19.73 -3.21 3.23
C THR A 279 -19.42 -4.67 2.94
N ALA A 280 -20.45 -5.52 2.87
CA ALA A 280 -20.33 -6.90 2.39
C ALA A 280 -19.79 -6.96 0.94
N ARG A 281 -20.06 -5.94 0.12
CA ARG A 281 -19.51 -5.81 -1.24
C ARG A 281 -18.00 -5.60 -1.22
N ASP A 282 -17.48 -4.76 -0.32
CA ASP A 282 -16.04 -4.56 -0.16
C ASP A 282 -15.37 -5.88 0.26
N ARG A 283 -15.91 -6.58 1.26
CA ARG A 283 -15.37 -7.89 1.71
C ARG A 283 -15.39 -8.94 0.60
N TYR A 284 -16.45 -8.96 -0.21
CA TYR A 284 -16.53 -9.82 -1.40
C TYR A 284 -15.46 -9.45 -2.43
N ALA A 285 -15.25 -8.16 -2.70
CA ALA A 285 -14.21 -7.70 -3.63
C ALA A 285 -12.83 -8.17 -3.20
N LEU A 286 -12.49 -8.10 -1.90
CA LEU A 286 -11.21 -8.61 -1.37
C LEU A 286 -11.00 -10.10 -1.67
N GLN A 287 -12.04 -10.93 -1.53
CA GLN A 287 -11.96 -12.36 -1.85
C GLN A 287 -11.74 -12.58 -3.35
N MET A 288 -12.42 -11.78 -4.18
CA MET A 288 -12.38 -11.94 -5.64
C MET A 288 -11.07 -11.44 -6.26
N VAL A 289 -10.49 -10.34 -5.77
CA VAL A 289 -9.23 -9.82 -6.34
C VAL A 289 -8.06 -10.75 -6.04
N PHE A 290 -7.94 -11.23 -4.81
CA PHE A 290 -6.99 -12.28 -4.46
C PHE A 290 -7.22 -12.81 -3.03
N SER A 291 -7.46 -14.12 -2.89
CA SER A 291 -7.48 -14.78 -1.58
C SER A 291 -7.12 -16.25 -1.69
N ARG A 292 -6.31 -16.74 -0.72
CA ARG A 292 -6.07 -18.16 -0.42
C ARG A 292 -6.85 -18.62 0.80
N GLY A 293 -7.91 -17.93 1.16
CA GLY A 293 -8.56 -17.91 2.44
C GLY A 293 -8.03 -16.74 3.27
N PHE A 294 -8.85 -16.20 4.16
CA PHE A 294 -8.49 -15.12 5.07
C PHE A 294 -8.40 -15.59 6.51
N SER A 295 -7.41 -15.05 7.22
CA SER A 295 -7.24 -15.18 8.65
C SER A 295 -6.71 -13.88 9.23
N THR A 296 -6.77 -13.74 10.55
CA THR A 296 -6.12 -12.63 11.28
C THR A 296 -4.61 -12.83 11.45
N GLY A 297 -4.05 -13.88 10.85
CA GLY A 297 -2.64 -14.22 11.02
C GLY A 297 -2.33 -14.54 12.48
N TRP A 298 -1.33 -13.88 13.03
CA TRP A 298 -0.93 -13.99 14.44
C TRP A 298 -1.51 -12.87 15.32
N LEU A 299 -2.28 -11.92 14.79
CA LEU A 299 -2.81 -10.79 15.58
C LEU A 299 -3.62 -11.24 16.80
N ASP A 300 -4.35 -12.35 16.69
CA ASP A 300 -5.11 -12.94 17.80
C ASP A 300 -4.30 -13.98 18.62
N GLY A 301 -2.99 -14.02 18.47
CA GLY A 301 -2.11 -15.02 19.06
C GLY A 301 -1.83 -16.20 18.15
N THR A 302 -1.16 -17.23 18.68
CA THR A 302 -0.71 -18.39 17.92
C THR A 302 -1.81 -19.45 17.82
N ASP A 303 -2.36 -19.63 16.60
CA ASP A 303 -3.31 -20.70 16.26
C ASP A 303 -2.94 -21.30 14.90
N HIS A 304 -1.99 -22.24 14.90
CA HIS A 304 -1.48 -22.84 13.67
C HIS A 304 -2.57 -23.57 12.84
N PRO A 305 -3.56 -24.30 13.41
CA PRO A 305 -4.65 -24.88 12.66
C PRO A 305 -5.48 -23.87 11.88
N ARG A 306 -5.68 -22.67 12.42
CA ARG A 306 -6.39 -21.58 11.74
C ARG A 306 -5.52 -20.87 10.69
N LEU A 307 -4.22 -20.83 10.91
CA LEU A 307 -3.30 -20.17 9.99
C LEU A 307 -3.26 -20.88 8.63
N THR A 308 -3.35 -22.23 8.62
CA THR A 308 -3.17 -23.05 7.42
C THR A 308 -4.31 -24.05 7.27
N HIS A 309 -5.21 -23.86 6.29
CA HIS A 309 -6.26 -24.85 6.01
C HIS A 309 -5.77 -26.08 5.23
N GLY A 310 -4.58 -26.01 4.61
CA GLY A 310 -3.92 -27.12 3.91
C GLY A 310 -4.48 -27.50 2.53
N ARG A 311 -5.61 -26.92 2.09
CA ARG A 311 -6.34 -27.38 0.90
C ARG A 311 -5.81 -26.79 -0.41
N HIS A 312 -5.40 -25.53 -0.45
CA HIS A 312 -4.88 -24.87 -1.65
C HIS A 312 -3.83 -23.82 -1.33
N GLY A 313 -2.83 -23.69 -2.22
CA GLY A 313 -1.74 -22.71 -2.10
C GLY A 313 -1.85 -21.54 -3.07
N LYS A 314 -2.90 -21.53 -3.94
CA LYS A 314 -3.15 -20.48 -4.96
C LYS A 314 -4.51 -19.81 -4.70
N LYS A 315 -4.77 -18.69 -5.41
CA LYS A 315 -6.09 -18.03 -5.43
C LYS A 315 -7.18 -19.05 -5.77
N ARG A 316 -8.31 -18.98 -5.03
CA ARG A 316 -9.46 -19.84 -5.24
C ARG A 316 -10.71 -19.08 -5.67
N GLY A 317 -10.82 -17.79 -5.34
CA GLY A 317 -12.02 -16.99 -5.52
C GLY A 317 -13.01 -17.11 -4.36
N ALA A 318 -14.27 -16.79 -4.59
CA ALA A 318 -15.32 -16.83 -3.57
C ALA A 318 -16.09 -18.15 -3.61
N TYR A 319 -16.30 -18.76 -2.43
CA TYR A 319 -17.09 -19.99 -2.31
C TYR A 319 -18.57 -19.70 -2.54
N ALA A 320 -19.15 -20.27 -3.60
CA ALA A 320 -20.52 -20.00 -4.03
C ALA A 320 -21.53 -21.02 -3.49
N GLY A 321 -21.07 -22.21 -3.08
CA GLY A 321 -21.94 -23.24 -2.52
C GLY A 321 -21.59 -24.64 -2.99
N ALA A 322 -22.44 -25.61 -2.66
CA ALA A 322 -22.30 -27.01 -3.03
C ALA A 322 -23.24 -27.39 -4.17
N ILE A 323 -22.79 -28.28 -5.06
CA ILE A 323 -23.61 -28.86 -6.13
C ILE A 323 -24.61 -29.82 -5.50
N VAL A 324 -25.88 -29.65 -5.81
CA VAL A 324 -26.97 -30.52 -5.35
C VAL A 324 -27.31 -31.54 -6.42
N ASP A 325 -27.37 -31.09 -7.68
CA ASP A 325 -27.71 -31.92 -8.83
C ASP A 325 -27.04 -31.39 -10.08
N SER A 326 -26.86 -32.21 -11.10
CA SER A 326 -26.22 -31.83 -12.35
C SER A 326 -26.74 -32.66 -13.52
N GLY A 327 -26.73 -32.03 -14.70
CA GLY A 327 -26.99 -32.69 -15.97
C GLY A 327 -26.19 -32.05 -17.08
N GLN A 328 -26.35 -32.52 -18.30
CA GLN A 328 -25.56 -32.00 -19.42
C GLN A 328 -25.92 -30.53 -19.67
N GLY A 329 -24.97 -29.63 -19.39
CA GLY A 329 -25.11 -28.19 -19.60
C GLY A 329 -25.75 -27.42 -18.44
N TRP A 330 -25.99 -28.05 -17.28
CA TRP A 330 -26.54 -27.35 -16.11
C TRP A 330 -26.10 -27.93 -14.76
N LEU A 331 -26.13 -27.09 -13.73
CA LEU A 331 -25.89 -27.41 -12.32
C LEU A 331 -26.99 -26.79 -11.46
N ASP A 332 -27.50 -27.54 -10.47
CA ASP A 332 -28.23 -26.99 -9.34
C ASP A 332 -27.28 -26.86 -8.15
N ILE A 333 -27.28 -25.69 -7.54
CA ILE A 333 -26.42 -25.43 -6.37
C ILE A 333 -27.29 -25.14 -5.14
N ARG A 334 -26.78 -25.51 -3.97
CA ARG A 334 -27.19 -24.95 -2.69
C ARG A 334 -26.24 -23.77 -2.39
N PRO A 335 -26.70 -22.50 -2.57
CA PRO A 335 -25.87 -21.34 -2.31
C PRO A 335 -25.41 -21.34 -0.85
N GLU A 336 -24.16 -20.99 -0.63
CA GLU A 336 -23.59 -20.75 0.69
C GLU A 336 -22.85 -19.42 0.66
N GLY A 337 -23.10 -18.58 1.67
CA GLY A 337 -22.65 -17.20 1.67
C GLY A 337 -23.41 -16.31 0.67
N ASN A 338 -23.10 -15.04 0.64
CA ASN A 338 -23.76 -14.05 -0.22
C ASN A 338 -22.94 -13.79 -1.50
N VAL A 339 -22.52 -14.87 -2.19
CA VAL A 339 -21.77 -14.74 -3.45
C VAL A 339 -22.75 -14.58 -4.61
N PRO A 340 -22.81 -13.40 -5.26
CA PRO A 340 -23.68 -13.20 -6.41
C PRO A 340 -23.16 -14.00 -7.61
N LEU A 341 -24.07 -14.71 -8.29
CA LEU A 341 -23.76 -15.41 -9.54
C LEU A 341 -24.55 -14.79 -10.69
N ALA A 342 -23.85 -14.49 -11.80
CA ALA A 342 -24.39 -13.86 -12.98
C ALA A 342 -23.86 -14.50 -14.27
N PRO A 343 -24.55 -14.31 -15.41
CA PRO A 343 -24.02 -14.68 -16.71
C PRO A 343 -22.66 -13.99 -16.97
N GLY A 344 -21.70 -14.74 -17.50
CA GLY A 344 -20.33 -14.28 -17.75
C GLY A 344 -19.34 -14.57 -16.62
N ASP A 345 -19.82 -14.86 -15.40
CA ASP A 345 -18.96 -15.21 -14.27
C ASP A 345 -18.11 -16.45 -14.55
N GLY A 346 -16.84 -16.40 -14.17
CA GLY A 346 -15.96 -17.55 -14.16
C GLY A 346 -16.18 -18.39 -12.90
N PHE A 347 -16.06 -19.71 -13.05
CA PHE A 347 -16.20 -20.63 -11.92
C PHE A 347 -15.25 -21.83 -12.04
N VAL A 348 -15.07 -22.53 -10.93
CA VAL A 348 -14.43 -23.83 -10.86
C VAL A 348 -15.22 -24.77 -9.92
N ILE A 349 -15.33 -26.02 -10.34
CA ILE A 349 -15.87 -27.14 -9.55
C ILE A 349 -14.68 -27.84 -8.91
N ASP A 350 -14.67 -27.90 -7.59
CA ASP A 350 -13.62 -28.52 -6.80
C ASP A 350 -13.69 -30.04 -6.91
N ALA A 351 -12.64 -30.67 -7.43
CA ALA A 351 -12.55 -32.13 -7.57
C ALA A 351 -12.00 -32.82 -6.30
N GLY A 352 -11.73 -32.06 -5.22
CA GLY A 352 -11.19 -32.61 -3.98
C GLY A 352 -9.69 -32.88 -4.06
N GLU A 353 -9.29 -34.15 -3.98
CA GLU A 353 -7.86 -34.52 -3.93
C GLU A 353 -7.13 -34.32 -5.26
N ASP A 354 -7.77 -34.60 -6.38
CA ASP A 354 -7.16 -34.50 -7.72
C ASP A 354 -7.56 -33.21 -8.43
N ARG A 355 -6.73 -32.18 -8.31
CA ARG A 355 -6.93 -30.91 -8.99
C ARG A 355 -6.85 -30.94 -10.50
N ASN A 356 -6.25 -31.96 -11.09
CA ASN A 356 -6.21 -32.13 -12.54
C ASN A 356 -7.60 -32.50 -13.09
N GLU A 357 -8.50 -32.93 -12.20
CA GLU A 357 -9.89 -33.24 -12.51
C GLU A 357 -10.85 -32.07 -12.31
N GLU A 358 -10.37 -30.93 -11.83
CA GLU A 358 -11.21 -29.74 -11.66
C GLU A 358 -11.80 -29.28 -12.99
N GLN A 359 -13.10 -29.03 -12.97
CA GLN A 359 -13.83 -28.54 -14.13
C GLN A 359 -14.12 -27.04 -13.94
N GLY A 360 -13.98 -26.26 -14.98
CA GLY A 360 -14.21 -24.82 -14.90
C GLY A 360 -14.67 -24.24 -16.22
N GLY A 361 -15.24 -23.03 -16.14
CA GLY A 361 -15.74 -22.35 -17.33
C GLY A 361 -16.43 -21.04 -16.99
N ARG A 362 -17.36 -20.62 -17.86
CA ARG A 362 -18.18 -19.43 -17.67
C ARG A 362 -19.66 -19.77 -17.63
N ILE A 363 -20.38 -19.11 -16.72
CA ILE A 363 -21.83 -19.22 -16.60
C ILE A 363 -22.47 -18.51 -17.80
N TRP A 364 -23.35 -19.21 -18.52
CA TRP A 364 -24.11 -18.64 -19.62
C TRP A 364 -25.43 -17.99 -19.14
N LYS A 365 -26.15 -18.67 -18.22
CA LYS A 365 -27.45 -18.21 -17.71
C LYS A 365 -27.64 -18.69 -16.27
N VAL A 366 -28.31 -17.85 -15.48
CA VAL A 366 -28.71 -18.17 -14.09
C VAL A 366 -30.23 -18.12 -13.98
N GLN A 367 -30.84 -19.17 -13.42
CA GLN A 367 -32.26 -19.23 -13.07
C GLN A 367 -32.43 -19.73 -11.63
N ARG A 368 -32.67 -18.83 -10.70
CA ARG A 368 -32.63 -19.11 -9.25
C ARG A 368 -31.29 -19.75 -8.86
N ASN A 369 -31.30 -21.01 -8.43
CA ASN A 369 -30.12 -21.76 -8.04
C ASN A 369 -29.58 -22.69 -9.15
N ARG A 370 -30.15 -22.61 -10.37
CA ARG A 370 -29.69 -23.38 -11.52
C ARG A 370 -28.82 -22.53 -12.43
N LEU A 371 -27.64 -23.05 -12.69
CA LEU A 371 -26.64 -22.47 -13.58
C LEU A 371 -26.62 -23.24 -14.90
N PHE A 372 -26.61 -22.54 -16.01
CA PHE A 372 -26.55 -23.13 -17.35
C PHE A 372 -25.24 -22.76 -18.03
N PHE A 373 -24.76 -23.65 -18.88
CA PHE A 373 -23.50 -23.56 -19.59
C PHE A 373 -23.67 -23.84 -21.09
N HIS A 374 -22.79 -23.28 -21.92
CA HIS A 374 -22.83 -23.50 -23.37
C HIS A 374 -22.41 -24.92 -23.74
N GLY A 375 -23.28 -25.91 -23.63
CA GLY A 375 -23.16 -27.26 -24.13
C GLY A 375 -21.72 -27.80 -24.27
N LYS A 376 -21.35 -28.32 -25.45
CA LYS A 376 -19.99 -28.81 -25.73
C LYS A 376 -18.91 -27.71 -25.72
N ALA A 377 -19.28 -26.44 -25.94
CA ALA A 377 -18.35 -25.32 -25.92
C ALA A 377 -17.90 -24.93 -24.49
N SER A 378 -18.54 -25.46 -23.44
CA SER A 378 -18.14 -25.19 -22.05
C SER A 378 -16.80 -25.83 -21.65
N GLY A 379 -16.36 -26.88 -22.37
CA GLY A 379 -15.16 -27.64 -22.01
C GLY A 379 -15.32 -28.49 -20.73
N ILE A 380 -16.53 -28.58 -20.15
CA ILE A 380 -16.81 -29.31 -18.91
C ILE A 380 -17.07 -30.79 -19.24
N ASP A 381 -16.33 -31.65 -18.57
CA ASP A 381 -16.63 -33.10 -18.55
C ASP A 381 -17.71 -33.42 -17.49
N TRP A 382 -18.97 -33.43 -17.93
CA TRP A 382 -20.12 -33.65 -17.07
C TRP A 382 -20.11 -35.02 -16.37
N SER A 383 -19.35 -35.99 -16.88
CA SER A 383 -19.16 -37.28 -16.25
C SER A 383 -18.38 -37.24 -14.95
N LYS A 384 -17.62 -36.13 -14.72
CA LYS A 384 -16.83 -35.90 -13.51
C LYS A 384 -17.55 -35.04 -12.47
N VAL A 385 -18.68 -34.43 -12.81
CA VAL A 385 -19.44 -33.59 -11.90
C VAL A 385 -20.34 -34.45 -10.99
N ARG A 386 -20.28 -34.22 -9.68
CA ARG A 386 -20.98 -34.98 -8.67
C ARG A 386 -21.67 -34.06 -7.65
N PRO A 387 -22.85 -34.46 -7.12
CA PRO A 387 -23.44 -33.83 -5.95
C PRO A 387 -22.44 -33.80 -4.77
N GLY A 388 -22.45 -32.71 -4.00
CA GLY A 388 -21.55 -32.47 -2.87
C GLY A 388 -20.26 -31.78 -3.23
N GLN A 389 -19.86 -31.72 -4.51
CA GLN A 389 -18.69 -30.91 -4.91
C GLN A 389 -18.93 -29.42 -4.67
N LYS A 390 -17.84 -28.70 -4.36
CA LYS A 390 -17.89 -27.26 -4.07
C LYS A 390 -17.75 -26.45 -5.35
N LEU A 391 -18.57 -25.41 -5.47
CA LEU A 391 -18.46 -24.44 -6.56
C LEU A 391 -17.82 -23.16 -6.04
N TRP A 392 -16.79 -22.69 -6.77
CA TRP A 392 -16.09 -21.45 -6.47
C TRP A 392 -16.24 -20.49 -7.65
N LYS A 393 -16.61 -19.25 -7.37
CA LYS A 393 -16.57 -18.17 -8.35
C LYS A 393 -15.15 -17.64 -8.46
N THR A 394 -14.57 -17.67 -9.65
CA THR A 394 -13.14 -17.33 -9.89
C THR A 394 -12.94 -16.03 -10.60
N ASP A 395 -13.96 -15.54 -11.32
CA ASP A 395 -13.95 -14.29 -12.07
C ASP A 395 -15.32 -13.62 -12.03
N ASP A 396 -15.34 -12.29 -11.88
CA ASP A 396 -16.54 -11.44 -11.87
C ASP A 396 -16.32 -10.25 -12.81
N PRO A 397 -16.81 -10.33 -14.08
CA PRO A 397 -16.61 -9.26 -15.05
C PRO A 397 -17.21 -7.91 -14.63
N ALA A 398 -18.32 -7.92 -13.89
CA ALA A 398 -18.95 -6.70 -13.40
C ALA A 398 -18.09 -6.01 -12.33
N LEU A 399 -17.57 -6.81 -11.38
CA LEU A 399 -16.63 -6.31 -10.38
C LEU A 399 -15.34 -5.81 -11.01
N ASN A 400 -14.78 -6.53 -12.00
CA ASN A 400 -13.57 -6.11 -12.69
C ASN A 400 -13.76 -4.75 -13.39
N ALA A 401 -14.93 -4.53 -14.02
CA ALA A 401 -15.28 -3.26 -14.64
C ALA A 401 -15.45 -2.11 -13.62
N GLU A 402 -16.02 -2.41 -12.45
CA GLU A 402 -16.14 -1.48 -11.32
C GLU A 402 -14.75 -1.07 -10.81
N LEU A 403 -13.88 -2.03 -10.51
CA LEU A 403 -12.53 -1.80 -10.01
C LEU A 403 -11.64 -1.05 -11.01
N LYS A 404 -11.84 -1.30 -12.31
CA LYS A 404 -11.18 -0.55 -13.36
C LYS A 404 -11.55 0.94 -13.31
N LYS A 405 -12.82 1.26 -13.10
CA LYS A 405 -13.28 2.65 -12.95
C LYS A 405 -12.72 3.31 -11.69
N MET A 406 -12.60 2.60 -10.58
CA MET A 406 -12.06 3.13 -9.33
C MET A 406 -10.64 3.69 -9.46
N ARG A 407 -9.82 3.17 -10.37
CA ARG A 407 -8.46 3.68 -10.63
C ARG A 407 -8.40 4.91 -11.53
N GLU A 408 -9.49 5.22 -12.24
CA GLU A 408 -9.56 6.33 -13.19
C GLU A 408 -9.96 7.65 -12.51
N HIS A 409 -10.53 7.60 -11.30
CA HIS A 409 -10.99 8.76 -10.55
C HIS A 409 -9.91 9.23 -9.57
N LEU A 410 -8.86 9.85 -10.11
CA LEU A 410 -7.84 10.47 -9.27
C LEU A 410 -8.44 11.68 -8.53
N PRO A 411 -8.07 11.89 -7.25
CA PRO A 411 -8.38 13.13 -6.56
C PRO A 411 -7.74 14.30 -7.30
N GLU A 412 -8.29 15.50 -7.13
CA GLU A 412 -7.69 16.70 -7.71
C GLU A 412 -6.25 16.85 -7.19
N ALA A 413 -5.30 17.02 -8.11
CA ALA A 413 -3.91 17.22 -7.75
C ALA A 413 -3.74 18.55 -7.04
N VAL A 414 -3.20 18.55 -5.83
CA VAL A 414 -2.98 19.73 -5.01
C VAL A 414 -1.47 19.89 -4.77
N LEU A 415 -0.85 20.79 -5.53
CA LEU A 415 0.60 21.02 -5.46
C LEU A 415 0.97 21.85 -4.23
N PRO A 416 2.02 21.48 -3.49
CA PRO A 416 2.53 22.27 -2.39
C PRO A 416 3.19 23.55 -2.94
N LEU A 417 2.97 24.69 -2.25
CA LEU A 417 3.67 25.93 -2.50
C LEU A 417 4.49 26.32 -1.27
N HIS A 418 5.74 26.67 -1.48
CA HIS A 418 6.61 27.29 -0.49
C HIS A 418 6.71 28.79 -0.81
N LEU A 419 6.18 29.62 0.09
CA LEU A 419 6.14 31.07 -0.11
C LEU A 419 7.15 31.76 0.79
N ALA A 420 7.72 32.85 0.30
CA ALA A 420 8.55 33.75 1.09
C ALA A 420 7.95 35.16 1.06
N CYS A 421 7.85 35.80 2.23
CA CYS A 421 7.31 37.12 2.42
C CYS A 421 8.41 38.09 2.87
N THR A 422 8.66 39.14 2.10
CA THR A 422 9.67 40.18 2.40
C THR A 422 9.08 41.58 2.24
N GLY A 423 9.67 42.58 2.92
CA GLY A 423 9.27 43.98 2.83
C GLY A 423 9.69 44.80 4.06
N SER A 424 9.60 46.11 3.95
CA SER A 424 9.91 47.07 5.01
C SER A 424 8.81 48.12 5.15
N ALA A 425 8.80 48.87 6.25
CA ALA A 425 7.84 49.96 6.44
C ALA A 425 7.94 50.98 5.31
N GLY A 426 6.81 51.32 4.68
CA GLY A 426 6.75 52.23 3.53
C GLY A 426 6.99 51.57 2.17
N GLU A 427 7.34 50.28 2.12
CA GLU A 427 7.53 49.50 0.90
C GLU A 427 6.41 48.47 0.71
N PRO A 428 6.12 48.04 -0.53
CA PRO A 428 5.14 46.94 -0.75
C PRO A 428 5.57 45.63 -0.12
N LEU A 429 4.61 44.82 0.36
CA LEU A 429 4.86 43.44 0.69
C LEU A 429 5.16 42.66 -0.60
N THR A 430 6.28 41.97 -0.64
CA THR A 430 6.63 41.06 -1.73
C THR A 430 6.35 39.61 -1.27
N VAL A 431 5.53 38.90 -2.02
CA VAL A 431 5.29 37.47 -1.82
C VAL A 431 5.84 36.73 -3.02
N SER A 432 6.77 35.82 -2.79
CA SER A 432 7.45 35.05 -3.85
C SER A 432 7.25 33.55 -3.67
N CYS A 433 7.29 32.84 -4.80
CA CYS A 433 7.30 31.39 -4.89
C CYS A 433 8.52 30.96 -5.73
N PRO A 434 9.65 30.63 -5.09
CA PRO A 434 10.91 30.35 -5.78
C PRO A 434 10.83 29.18 -6.77
N GLU A 435 10.02 28.17 -6.47
CA GLU A 435 9.87 26.95 -7.29
C GLU A 435 9.36 27.28 -8.72
N TYR A 436 8.53 28.30 -8.83
CA TYR A 436 7.97 28.76 -10.11
C TYR A 436 8.61 30.02 -10.65
N GLY A 437 9.55 30.62 -9.88
CA GLY A 437 10.18 31.89 -10.22
C GLY A 437 9.20 33.07 -10.22
N CYS A 438 8.07 32.95 -9.50
CA CYS A 438 7.00 33.94 -9.46
C CYS A 438 7.16 34.85 -8.22
N SER A 439 6.84 36.13 -8.41
CA SER A 439 6.86 37.12 -7.32
C SER A 439 5.85 38.22 -7.60
N VAL A 440 5.09 38.62 -6.58
CA VAL A 440 4.08 39.68 -6.66
C VAL A 440 4.25 40.66 -5.50
N GLN A 441 4.09 41.92 -5.78
CA GLN A 441 4.09 43.01 -4.79
C GLN A 441 2.64 43.42 -4.44
N SER A 442 2.40 43.75 -3.18
CA SER A 442 1.12 44.30 -2.74
C SER A 442 0.85 45.67 -3.36
N ALA A 443 -0.43 45.95 -3.65
CA ALA A 443 -0.86 47.23 -4.23
C ALA A 443 -0.68 48.44 -3.29
N GLN A 444 -0.45 48.19 -2.00
CA GLN A 444 -0.22 49.21 -1.00
C GLN A 444 1.05 48.89 -0.18
N PRO A 445 1.76 49.89 0.31
CA PRO A 445 2.95 49.70 1.13
C PRO A 445 2.54 49.18 2.54
N LEU A 446 3.48 48.47 3.15
CA LEU A 446 3.42 48.08 4.53
C LEU A 446 3.47 49.32 5.45
N GLN A 447 2.59 49.39 6.41
CA GLN A 447 2.52 50.49 7.37
C GLN A 447 2.86 50.01 8.77
N THR A 448 3.25 50.89 9.65
CA THR A 448 3.42 50.60 11.05
C THR A 448 2.06 50.32 11.71
N ALA A 449 1.95 49.20 12.40
CA ALA A 449 0.70 48.75 12.99
C ALA A 449 0.35 49.52 14.29
N GLU A 450 -0.83 50.11 14.36
CA GLU A 450 -1.34 50.71 15.59
C GLU A 450 -1.98 49.69 16.55
N LYS A 451 -2.63 48.63 16.03
CA LYS A 451 -3.42 47.69 16.85
C LYS A 451 -3.27 46.20 16.51
N ARG A 452 -3.04 45.84 15.24
CA ARG A 452 -2.98 44.44 14.77
C ARG A 452 -1.87 44.25 13.73
N PRO A 453 -0.66 43.88 14.16
CA PRO A 453 0.43 43.61 13.24
C PRO A 453 0.19 42.32 12.43
N LEU A 454 0.82 42.26 11.25
CA LEU A 454 0.97 41.01 10.51
C LEU A 454 1.95 40.11 11.27
N THR A 455 1.45 38.97 11.71
CA THR A 455 2.30 37.94 12.29
C THR A 455 2.50 36.80 11.27
N PRO A 456 3.53 35.95 11.43
CA PRO A 456 3.71 34.77 10.58
C PRO A 456 2.44 33.93 10.47
N GLU A 457 1.71 33.72 11.58
CA GLU A 457 0.47 32.93 11.62
C GLU A 457 -0.66 33.56 10.79
N VAL A 458 -0.76 34.90 10.81
CA VAL A 458 -1.74 35.63 9.99
C VAL A 458 -1.40 35.52 8.51
N LEU A 459 -0.14 35.63 8.14
CA LEU A 459 0.31 35.45 6.77
C LEU A 459 0.04 34.02 6.28
N GLU A 460 0.45 33.03 7.06
CA GLU A 460 0.21 31.61 6.76
C GLU A 460 -1.29 31.32 6.60
N GLN A 461 -2.13 31.78 7.51
CA GLN A 461 -3.58 31.62 7.44
C GLN A 461 -4.21 32.28 6.21
N GLN A 462 -3.77 33.50 5.84
CA GLN A 462 -4.38 34.23 4.73
C GLN A 462 -3.84 33.78 3.36
N LEU A 463 -2.55 33.54 3.26
CA LEU A 463 -1.91 33.02 2.04
C LEU A 463 -2.25 31.56 1.79
N GLY A 464 -2.52 30.79 2.85
CA GLY A 464 -2.94 29.40 2.77
C GLY A 464 -4.40 29.17 2.31
N ARG A 465 -5.19 30.21 2.09
CA ARG A 465 -6.56 30.11 1.52
C ARG A 465 -6.53 29.85 0.01
N LEU A 466 -6.05 28.68 -0.37
CA LEU A 466 -5.80 28.27 -1.76
C LEU A 466 -6.86 27.29 -2.33
N GLY A 467 -7.98 27.07 -1.63
CA GLY A 467 -9.02 26.15 -2.04
C GLY A 467 -9.52 26.44 -3.47
N GLY A 468 -9.67 25.38 -4.29
CA GLY A 468 -10.09 25.46 -5.70
C GLY A 468 -9.02 25.98 -6.67
N THR A 469 -7.77 26.16 -6.23
CA THR A 469 -6.68 26.65 -7.08
C THR A 469 -5.77 25.55 -7.62
N GLY A 470 -5.88 24.31 -7.10
CA GLY A 470 -4.95 23.22 -7.35
C GLY A 470 -3.64 23.32 -6.54
N PHE A 471 -3.60 24.21 -5.53
CA PHE A 471 -2.42 24.40 -4.67
C PHE A 471 -2.78 24.31 -3.20
N ARG A 472 -1.77 23.98 -2.35
CA ARG A 472 -1.82 24.10 -0.90
C ARG A 472 -0.56 24.79 -0.40
N LEU A 473 -0.68 25.58 0.66
CA LEU A 473 0.49 26.16 1.31
C LEU A 473 1.23 25.07 2.10
N ALA A 474 2.48 24.83 1.75
CA ALA A 474 3.36 23.89 2.46
C ALA A 474 4.20 24.61 3.52
N SER A 475 4.71 25.82 3.21
CA SER A 475 5.40 26.69 4.15
C SER A 475 5.27 28.16 3.74
N CYS A 476 5.37 29.05 4.74
CA CYS A 476 5.43 30.49 4.51
C CYS A 476 6.58 31.06 5.35
N GLU A 477 7.68 31.36 4.70
CA GLU A 477 8.83 32.02 5.35
C GLU A 477 8.55 33.51 5.47
N CYS A 478 8.54 34.02 6.70
CA CYS A 478 8.26 35.43 6.99
C CYS A 478 9.54 36.16 7.38
N CYS A 479 10.08 36.98 6.46
CA CYS A 479 11.23 37.84 6.68
C CYS A 479 10.81 39.32 6.82
N LEU A 480 9.70 39.57 7.54
CA LEU A 480 9.22 40.92 7.82
C LEU A 480 9.67 41.41 9.21
N PRO A 481 10.04 42.70 9.36
CA PRO A 481 10.19 43.33 10.67
C PRO A 481 8.87 43.26 11.47
N GLU A 482 8.99 43.14 12.78
CA GLU A 482 7.82 43.16 13.67
C GLU A 482 7.08 44.53 13.64
N GLY A 483 5.79 44.49 13.89
CA GLY A 483 4.97 45.70 14.03
C GLY A 483 4.51 46.30 12.70
N LEU A 484 4.57 45.58 11.59
CA LEU A 484 4.00 46.00 10.31
C LEU A 484 2.55 45.52 10.12
N MET A 485 1.77 46.26 9.34
CA MET A 485 0.41 45.90 8.95
C MET A 485 0.18 46.08 7.45
N LEU A 486 -0.75 45.28 6.92
CA LEU A 486 -1.34 45.43 5.61
C LEU A 486 -2.82 45.04 5.69
N PRO A 487 -3.75 45.77 5.04
CA PRO A 487 -5.14 45.36 5.00
C PRO A 487 -5.31 43.94 4.44
N LEU A 488 -6.14 43.12 5.09
CA LEU A 488 -6.38 41.72 4.66
C LEU A 488 -6.93 41.62 3.24
N SER A 489 -7.67 42.64 2.77
CA SER A 489 -8.17 42.72 1.39
C SER A 489 -7.02 42.81 0.40
N ILE A 490 -5.99 43.61 0.69
CA ILE A 490 -4.79 43.75 -0.14
C ILE A 490 -3.96 42.47 -0.12
N LEU A 491 -3.77 41.86 1.06
CA LEU A 491 -3.09 40.57 1.18
C LEU A 491 -3.79 39.48 0.35
N ASN A 492 -5.11 39.42 0.38
CA ASN A 492 -5.90 38.50 -0.44
C ASN A 492 -5.80 38.77 -1.95
N GLN A 493 -5.68 40.05 -2.33
CA GLN A 493 -5.45 40.43 -3.72
C GLN A 493 -4.05 39.98 -4.19
N THR A 494 -3.02 40.21 -3.38
CA THR A 494 -1.64 39.77 -3.63
C THR A 494 -1.56 38.26 -3.81
N ARG A 495 -2.24 37.49 -2.91
CA ARG A 495 -2.33 36.03 -3.04
C ARG A 495 -2.94 35.61 -4.36
N ARG A 496 -4.08 36.19 -4.78
CA ARG A 496 -4.74 35.84 -6.04
C ARG A 496 -3.84 36.11 -7.25
N ALA A 497 -3.18 37.26 -7.28
CA ALA A 497 -2.27 37.62 -8.34
C ALA A 497 -1.06 36.64 -8.41
N LEU A 498 -0.54 36.22 -7.26
CA LEU A 498 0.55 35.24 -7.22
C LEU A 498 0.09 33.88 -7.76
N VAL A 499 -1.09 33.40 -7.35
CA VAL A 499 -1.66 32.14 -7.85
C VAL A 499 -1.83 32.17 -9.36
N GLU A 500 -2.34 33.27 -9.91
CA GLU A 500 -2.52 33.45 -11.35
C GLU A 500 -1.17 33.39 -12.10
N GLN A 501 -0.13 34.06 -11.59
CA GLN A 501 1.21 33.97 -12.16
C GLN A 501 1.76 32.53 -12.11
N ILE A 502 1.60 31.83 -11.00
CA ILE A 502 2.06 30.44 -10.84
C ILE A 502 1.33 29.52 -11.82
N GLN A 503 0.01 29.68 -12.00
CA GLN A 503 -0.77 28.89 -12.95
C GLN A 503 -0.31 29.11 -14.39
N THR A 504 -0.01 30.36 -14.77
CA THR A 504 0.54 30.72 -16.10
C THR A 504 1.93 30.12 -16.30
N ALA A 505 2.85 30.30 -15.35
CA ALA A 505 4.21 29.75 -15.42
C ALA A 505 4.22 28.21 -15.50
N ARG A 506 3.26 27.57 -14.84
CA ARG A 506 3.07 26.12 -14.92
C ARG A 506 2.63 25.69 -16.32
N GLN A 507 1.64 26.33 -16.90
CA GLN A 507 1.14 26.02 -18.24
C GLN A 507 2.24 26.19 -19.30
N GLU A 508 3.08 27.23 -19.20
CA GLU A 508 4.22 27.45 -20.07
C GLU A 508 5.26 26.32 -19.97
N LYS A 509 5.59 25.86 -18.75
CA LYS A 509 6.51 24.72 -18.54
C LYS A 509 5.97 23.42 -19.10
N GLU A 510 4.67 23.16 -18.97
CA GLU A 510 4.02 21.97 -19.53
C GLU A 510 4.01 21.97 -21.07
N THR A 511 3.88 23.15 -21.71
CA THR A 511 3.86 23.30 -23.17
C THR A 511 5.24 23.09 -23.80
N VAL A 512 6.32 23.49 -23.13
CA VAL A 512 7.71 23.35 -23.62
C VAL A 512 8.21 21.90 -23.57
N SER A 513 7.59 21.02 -22.79
CA SER A 513 7.99 19.61 -22.70
C SER A 513 7.51 18.72 -23.87
N TYR A 514 6.75 19.25 -24.83
CA TYR A 514 6.22 18.53 -26.01
C TYR A 514 6.84 19.00 -27.34
N THR A 515 7.87 19.81 -27.30
CA THR A 515 8.67 20.21 -28.47
C THR A 515 10.12 19.74 -28.34
#